data_31767fef14e479d10b58cee1447b0afc
#
_entry.id   31767fef14e479d10b58cee1447b0afc
#
_cell.length_a   1.000
_cell.length_b   1.000
_cell.length_c   1.000
_cell.angle_alpha   90.00
_cell.angle_beta   90.00
_cell.angle_gamma   90.00
#
_symmetry.space_group_name_H-M   'P 1'
#
loop_
_entity.id
_entity.type
_entity.pdbx_description
1 polymer ?
#
loop_
_entity_poly.entity_id
_entity_poly.type
_entity_poly.pdbx_seq_one_letter_code
_entity_poly.pdbx_strand_id
1 'polypeptide(L)'
;GNLLPILQSCYIRIYRFKNMKKNNLKIVKINENKSLFNYEKKVLIKELILDLKLGYFDFEKEAPQKVKFNLEINYEDKKPSSDKDIKSIVNYAKIVRLIKKLVKNKHYNFLETLAEDVFDELFKDKRIDKISLQIEKLEIMKDCSSVGIQISKKRSHDKL
;
A
#
# COMPACT_ATOMS: atom_id res chain seq x y z
N GLY A 1 -12.83 52.40 -10.21
CA GLY A 1 -12.97 51.43 -9.13
C GLY A 1 -11.70 50.64 -8.94
N ASN A 2 -11.02 50.88 -7.82
CA ASN A 2 -9.75 50.24 -7.47
C ASN A 2 -10.00 48.86 -6.88
N LEU A 3 -9.45 47.84 -7.51
CA LEU A 3 -9.32 46.50 -6.92
C LEU A 3 -7.98 46.45 -6.17
N LEU A 4 -8.06 46.39 -4.86
CA LEU A 4 -6.92 46.12 -3.98
C LEU A 4 -6.63 44.62 -3.98
N PRO A 5 -5.35 44.20 -4.08
CA PRO A 5 -4.99 42.81 -3.96
C PRO A 5 -5.05 42.37 -2.48
N ILE A 6 -5.66 41.24 -2.26
CA ILE A 6 -5.74 40.58 -0.97
C ILE A 6 -4.33 40.08 -0.61
N LEU A 7 -3.69 40.80 0.31
CA LEU A 7 -2.46 40.36 0.94
C LEU A 7 -2.76 39.19 1.87
N GLN A 8 -2.28 38.03 1.50
CA GLN A 8 -2.22 36.86 2.38
C GLN A 8 -1.33 37.18 3.58
N SER A 9 -1.98 37.34 4.72
CA SER A 9 -1.34 37.61 6.00
C SER A 9 -0.57 36.36 6.48
N CYS A 10 0.75 36.36 6.32
CA CYS A 10 1.65 35.48 7.02
C CYS A 10 1.67 35.88 8.51
N TYR A 11 1.06 35.08 9.37
CA TYR A 11 1.22 35.26 10.82
C TYR A 11 2.61 34.78 11.24
N ILE A 12 3.53 35.73 11.41
CA ILE A 12 4.81 35.51 12.10
C ILE A 12 4.53 35.64 13.60
N ARG A 13 4.50 34.51 14.29
CA ARG A 13 4.41 34.50 15.75
C ARG A 13 5.80 34.69 16.32
N ILE A 14 6.14 35.94 16.67
CA ILE A 14 7.39 36.28 17.35
C ILE A 14 7.21 35.98 18.85
N TYR A 15 7.85 34.92 19.35
CA TYR A 15 7.99 34.72 20.79
C TYR A 15 9.14 35.57 21.33
N ARG A 16 8.80 36.61 22.09
CA ARG A 16 9.77 37.46 22.78
C ARG A 16 10.20 36.78 24.08
N PHE A 17 11.35 36.13 24.09
CA PHE A 17 12.00 35.72 25.32
C PHE A 17 12.75 36.92 25.93
N LYS A 18 12.30 37.42 27.09
CA LYS A 18 13.07 38.30 27.95
C LYS A 18 14.05 37.45 28.75
N ASN A 19 15.28 37.56 28.47
CA ASN A 19 16.45 37.78 29.30
C ASN A 19 17.74 37.24 28.68
N MET A 20 18.63 38.20 28.49
CA MET A 20 20.06 38.18 28.75
C MET A 20 21.05 37.61 27.70
N LYS A 21 21.82 38.58 27.24
CA LYS A 21 23.25 38.54 26.76
C LYS A 21 23.55 37.89 25.42
N LYS A 22 23.87 38.81 24.50
CA LYS A 22 24.66 38.67 23.26
C LYS A 22 24.16 37.70 22.19
N ASN A 23 23.40 38.29 21.29
CA ASN A 23 23.40 38.09 19.82
C ASN A 23 23.92 36.75 19.30
N ASN A 24 23.03 35.78 19.26
CA ASN A 24 23.01 34.79 18.20
C ASN A 24 21.52 34.52 17.86
N LEU A 25 20.98 35.34 16.96
CA LEU A 25 19.75 35.02 16.28
C LEU A 25 20.02 33.80 15.41
N LYS A 26 19.79 32.61 15.94
CA LYS A 26 19.64 31.42 15.10
C LYS A 26 18.38 31.60 14.27
N ILE A 27 18.54 31.95 13.01
CA ILE A 27 17.45 31.83 12.04
C ILE A 27 17.12 30.34 11.94
N VAL A 28 16.12 29.92 12.70
CA VAL A 28 15.52 28.61 12.50
C VAL A 28 14.79 28.72 11.14
N LYS A 29 15.41 28.17 10.10
CA LYS A 29 14.72 27.94 8.83
C LYS A 29 13.53 27.03 9.16
N ILE A 30 12.35 27.62 9.27
CA ILE A 30 11.11 26.87 9.29
C ILE A 30 11.05 26.20 7.93
N ASN A 31 11.12 24.87 7.92
CA ASN A 31 10.99 24.07 6.71
C ASN A 31 9.56 24.28 6.20
N GLU A 32 9.36 25.20 5.26
CA GLU A 32 8.07 25.59 4.67
C GLU A 32 7.40 24.46 3.86
N ASN A 33 7.98 23.25 3.85
CA ASN A 33 7.51 22.10 3.09
C ASN A 33 6.88 20.99 3.95
N LYS A 34 6.39 21.29 5.14
CA LYS A 34 5.57 20.34 5.87
C LYS A 34 4.18 20.37 5.25
N SER A 35 3.85 19.39 4.40
CA SER A 35 2.48 19.20 3.90
C SER A 35 1.51 19.30 5.07
N LEU A 36 0.50 20.17 4.96
CA LEU A 36 -0.56 20.30 5.95
C LEU A 36 -1.48 19.06 5.99
N PHE A 37 -1.33 18.17 5.02
CA PHE A 37 -2.18 17.00 4.85
C PHE A 37 -1.32 15.74 4.68
N ASN A 38 -1.75 14.67 5.32
CA ASN A 38 -1.29 13.32 5.04
C ASN A 38 -2.36 12.60 4.21
N TYR A 39 -1.95 11.90 3.17
CA TYR A 39 -2.85 11.13 2.32
C TYR A 39 -2.79 9.66 2.71
N GLU A 40 -3.90 9.12 3.16
CA GLU A 40 -4.11 7.67 3.25
C GLU A 40 -4.74 7.21 1.93
N LYS A 41 -3.99 6.45 1.17
CA LYS A 41 -4.44 5.95 -0.13
C LYS A 41 -4.56 4.44 -0.08
N LYS A 42 -5.54 3.91 -0.82
CA LYS A 42 -5.77 2.48 -0.92
C LYS A 42 -5.89 2.06 -2.38
N VAL A 43 -5.12 1.06 -2.78
CA VAL A 43 -5.33 0.34 -4.02
C VAL A 43 -6.27 -0.84 -3.74
N LEU A 44 -7.28 -0.99 -4.57
CA LEU A 44 -8.24 -2.09 -4.51
C LEU A 44 -8.11 -2.96 -5.76
N ILE A 45 -7.89 -4.26 -5.58
CA ILE A 45 -7.97 -5.27 -6.64
C ILE A 45 -9.04 -6.26 -6.21
N LYS A 46 -10.11 -6.33 -6.99
CA LYS A 46 -11.27 -7.16 -6.68
C LYS A 46 -11.45 -8.23 -7.73
N GLU A 47 -11.69 -9.46 -7.27
CA GLU A 47 -12.04 -10.61 -8.11
C GLU A 47 -11.03 -10.92 -9.21
N LEU A 48 -9.73 -10.79 -8.92
CA LEU A 48 -8.69 -11.27 -9.82
C LEU A 48 -8.68 -12.80 -9.80
N ILE A 49 -9.16 -13.41 -10.88
CA ILE A 49 -9.25 -14.87 -11.01
C ILE A 49 -8.08 -15.36 -11.86
N LEU A 50 -7.31 -16.31 -11.34
CA LEU A 50 -6.16 -16.91 -12.00
C LEU A 50 -6.21 -18.44 -11.87
N ASP A 51 -5.76 -19.14 -12.92
CA ASP A 51 -5.51 -20.57 -12.86
C ASP A 51 -4.10 -20.81 -12.33
N LEU A 52 -3.97 -21.59 -11.26
CA LEU A 52 -2.68 -21.90 -10.65
C LEU A 52 -2.64 -23.30 -10.04
N LYS A 53 -1.42 -23.85 -9.95
CA LYS A 53 -1.19 -25.13 -9.29
C LYS A 53 -1.16 -24.91 -7.78
N LEU A 54 -2.17 -25.43 -7.10
CA LEU A 54 -2.39 -25.22 -5.68
C LEU A 54 -3.07 -26.42 -5.05
N GLY A 55 -2.54 -26.89 -3.92
CA GLY A 55 -3.13 -27.90 -3.08
C GLY A 55 -2.11 -28.91 -2.54
N TYR A 56 -2.41 -29.42 -1.37
CA TYR A 56 -1.57 -30.39 -0.67
C TYR A 56 -1.87 -31.84 -1.09
N PHE A 57 -3.15 -32.14 -1.32
CA PHE A 57 -3.59 -33.49 -1.66
C PHE A 57 -3.31 -33.84 -3.12
N ASP A 58 -3.10 -35.12 -3.41
CA ASP A 58 -2.68 -35.56 -4.74
C ASP A 58 -3.70 -35.22 -5.83
N PHE A 59 -5.01 -35.32 -5.54
CA PHE A 59 -6.05 -34.95 -6.49
C PHE A 59 -6.03 -33.43 -6.86
N GLU A 60 -5.52 -32.59 -5.97
CA GLU A 60 -5.37 -31.15 -6.23
C GLU A 60 -4.17 -30.81 -7.13
N LYS A 61 -3.23 -31.74 -7.29
CA LYS A 61 -2.01 -31.57 -8.08
C LYS A 61 -2.20 -31.93 -9.55
N GLU A 62 -3.30 -32.62 -9.89
CA GLU A 62 -3.56 -33.13 -11.25
C GLU A 62 -3.81 -32.01 -12.25
N ALA A 63 -4.47 -30.93 -11.85
CA ALA A 63 -4.82 -29.82 -12.73
C ALA A 63 -4.72 -28.47 -11.99
N PRO A 64 -4.50 -27.36 -12.73
CA PRO A 64 -4.65 -26.04 -12.17
C PRO A 64 -6.06 -25.79 -11.64
N GLN A 65 -6.16 -25.03 -10.56
CA GLN A 65 -7.43 -24.62 -9.94
C GLN A 65 -7.67 -23.12 -10.17
N LYS A 66 -8.94 -22.73 -10.30
CA LYS A 66 -9.34 -21.33 -10.29
C LYS A 66 -9.28 -20.74 -8.89
N VAL A 67 -8.49 -19.72 -8.74
CA VAL A 67 -8.28 -19.04 -7.47
C VAL A 67 -8.56 -17.55 -7.64
N LYS A 68 -9.37 -17.02 -6.73
CA LYS A 68 -9.76 -15.62 -6.70
C LYS A 68 -8.95 -14.87 -5.64
N PHE A 69 -8.44 -13.72 -6.03
CA PHE A 69 -7.70 -12.80 -5.18
C PHE A 69 -8.48 -11.50 -5.02
N ASN A 70 -8.64 -11.06 -3.77
CA ASN A 70 -9.06 -9.71 -3.44
C ASN A 70 -7.97 -9.06 -2.58
N LEU A 71 -7.52 -7.87 -2.96
CA LEU A 71 -6.49 -7.14 -2.24
C LEU A 71 -6.95 -5.73 -1.90
N GLU A 72 -6.66 -5.33 -0.67
CA GLU A 72 -6.67 -3.94 -0.24
C GLU A 72 -5.26 -3.59 0.21
N ILE A 73 -4.64 -2.59 -0.44
CA ILE A 73 -3.25 -2.20 -0.21
C ILE A 73 -3.22 -0.74 0.22
N ASN A 74 -3.02 -0.52 1.51
CA ASN A 74 -2.88 0.81 2.09
C ASN A 74 -1.45 1.31 1.90
N TYR A 75 -1.31 2.54 1.44
CA TYR A 75 -0.02 3.20 1.31
C TYR A 75 -0.12 4.67 1.68
N GLU A 76 0.98 5.19 2.19
CA GLU A 76 1.11 6.59 2.54
C GLU A 76 1.88 7.34 1.45
N ASP A 77 1.45 8.55 1.19
CA ASP A 77 2.15 9.47 0.33
C ASP A 77 2.08 10.88 0.93
N LYS A 78 3.21 11.55 0.97
CA LYS A 78 3.31 12.92 1.49
C LYS A 78 2.94 13.98 0.47
N LYS A 79 2.73 13.57 -0.77
CA LYS A 79 2.45 14.47 -1.90
C LYS A 79 1.18 14.03 -2.63
N PRO A 80 0.45 14.98 -3.21
CA PRO A 80 -0.63 14.65 -4.14
C PRO A 80 -0.07 13.89 -5.35
N SER A 81 -0.89 13.00 -5.92
CA SER A 81 -0.52 12.28 -7.14
C SER A 81 -0.46 13.22 -8.34
N SER A 82 0.38 12.89 -9.33
CA SER A 82 0.56 13.68 -10.54
C SER A 82 0.21 12.85 -11.77
N ASP A 83 -0.63 13.37 -12.66
CA ASP A 83 -0.97 12.73 -13.94
C ASP A 83 0.23 12.56 -14.88
N LYS A 84 1.29 13.32 -14.63
CA LYS A 84 2.51 13.29 -15.45
C LYS A 84 3.56 12.28 -14.94
N ASP A 85 3.34 11.70 -13.76
CA ASP A 85 4.30 10.78 -13.14
C ASP A 85 3.63 9.54 -12.55
N ILE A 86 3.73 8.42 -13.24
CA ILE A 86 3.21 7.12 -12.78
C ILE A 86 3.88 6.65 -11.47
N LYS A 87 5.06 7.16 -11.14
CA LYS A 87 5.74 6.82 -9.88
C LYS A 87 5.11 7.54 -8.67
N SER A 88 4.27 8.54 -8.93
CA SER A 88 3.52 9.24 -7.87
C SER A 88 2.40 8.39 -7.26
N ILE A 89 2.14 7.21 -7.80
CA ILE A 89 1.12 6.27 -7.30
C ILE A 89 1.71 4.87 -7.07
N VAL A 90 1.03 4.06 -6.29
CA VAL A 90 1.24 2.60 -6.27
C VAL A 90 0.48 2.00 -7.45
N ASN A 91 1.22 1.51 -8.44
CA ASN A 91 0.67 1.08 -9.72
C ASN A 91 0.03 -0.31 -9.61
N TYR A 92 -1.31 -0.36 -9.65
CA TYR A 92 -2.09 -1.60 -9.57
C TYR A 92 -1.80 -2.58 -10.74
N ALA A 93 -1.50 -2.09 -11.93
CA ALA A 93 -1.17 -2.96 -13.06
C ALA A 93 0.16 -3.70 -12.83
N LYS A 94 1.12 -3.06 -12.14
CA LYS A 94 2.36 -3.71 -11.72
C LYS A 94 2.08 -4.81 -10.69
N ILE A 95 1.18 -4.57 -9.75
CA ILE A 95 0.78 -5.54 -8.73
C ILE A 95 0.14 -6.77 -9.36
N VAL A 96 -0.82 -6.58 -10.27
CA VAL A 96 -1.48 -7.70 -10.96
C VAL A 96 -0.46 -8.53 -11.76
N ARG A 97 0.46 -7.88 -12.49
CA ARG A 97 1.53 -8.58 -13.23
C ARG A 97 2.45 -9.38 -12.31
N LEU A 98 2.76 -8.84 -11.14
CA LEU A 98 3.59 -9.48 -10.13
C LEU A 98 2.91 -10.75 -9.60
N ILE A 99 1.64 -10.70 -9.22
CA ILE A 99 0.87 -11.85 -8.75
C ILE A 99 0.82 -12.93 -9.85
N LYS A 100 0.50 -12.55 -11.09
CA LYS A 100 0.51 -13.48 -12.24
C LYS A 100 1.87 -14.16 -12.43
N LYS A 101 2.97 -13.42 -12.26
CA LYS A 101 4.32 -13.98 -12.36
C LYS A 101 4.63 -14.97 -11.25
N LEU A 102 4.23 -14.66 -10.00
CA LEU A 102 4.44 -15.55 -8.86
C LEU A 102 3.78 -16.91 -9.07
N VAL A 103 2.54 -16.93 -9.55
CA VAL A 103 1.74 -18.16 -9.62
C VAL A 103 1.99 -18.96 -10.89
N LYS A 104 2.63 -18.40 -11.92
CA LYS A 104 2.72 -19.00 -13.25
C LYS A 104 3.44 -20.35 -13.28
N ASN A 105 4.52 -20.51 -12.52
CA ASN A 105 5.42 -21.68 -12.63
C ASN A 105 5.71 -22.34 -11.27
N LYS A 106 4.95 -22.01 -10.24
CA LYS A 106 5.15 -22.51 -8.88
C LYS A 106 3.91 -23.24 -8.41
N HIS A 107 4.11 -24.40 -7.80
CA HIS A 107 3.08 -25.10 -7.06
C HIS A 107 3.10 -24.62 -5.60
N TYR A 108 1.93 -24.35 -5.05
CA TYR A 108 1.76 -24.02 -3.64
C TYR A 108 0.93 -25.11 -2.96
N ASN A 109 1.40 -25.62 -1.84
CA ASN A 109 0.62 -26.57 -1.05
C ASN A 109 -0.50 -25.88 -0.27
N PHE A 110 -0.24 -24.65 0.20
CA PHE A 110 -1.15 -23.91 1.07
C PHE A 110 -1.37 -22.50 0.56
N LEU A 111 -2.58 -21.98 0.79
CA LEU A 111 -2.93 -20.57 0.50
C LEU A 111 -2.09 -19.60 1.32
N GLU A 112 -1.74 -19.99 2.54
CA GLU A 112 -0.93 -19.21 3.48
C GLU A 112 0.48 -18.95 2.93
N THR A 113 1.12 -19.95 2.34
CA THR A 113 2.46 -19.80 1.74
C THR A 113 2.42 -18.95 0.48
N LEU A 114 1.36 -19.06 -0.30
CA LEU A 114 1.12 -18.15 -1.43
C LEU A 114 0.93 -16.71 -0.96
N ALA A 115 0.16 -16.51 0.12
CA ALA A 115 -0.05 -15.18 0.69
C ALA A 115 1.27 -14.55 1.16
N GLU A 116 2.15 -15.31 1.83
CA GLU A 116 3.45 -14.80 2.27
C GLU A 116 4.33 -14.37 1.08
N ASP A 117 4.39 -15.15 0.00
CA ASP A 117 5.14 -14.76 -1.20
C ASP A 117 4.58 -13.45 -1.81
N VAL A 118 3.26 -13.28 -1.82
CA VAL A 118 2.63 -12.03 -2.29
C VAL A 118 3.00 -10.86 -1.39
N PHE A 119 2.93 -11.03 -0.07
CA PHE A 119 3.32 -9.98 0.88
C PHE A 119 4.79 -9.59 0.72
N ASP A 120 5.69 -10.56 0.63
CA ASP A 120 7.13 -10.32 0.51
C ASP A 120 7.46 -9.49 -0.73
N GLU A 121 6.79 -9.77 -1.85
CA GLU A 121 6.99 -9.01 -3.08
C GLU A 121 6.40 -7.60 -3.00
N LEU A 122 5.18 -7.45 -2.47
CA LEU A 122 4.52 -6.15 -2.41
C LEU A 122 5.16 -5.21 -1.40
N PHE A 123 5.60 -5.71 -0.24
CA PHE A 123 6.30 -4.90 0.77
C PHE A 123 7.70 -4.43 0.37
N LYS A 124 8.22 -4.84 -0.79
CA LYS A 124 9.42 -4.21 -1.38
C LYS A 124 9.18 -2.73 -1.71
N ASP A 125 7.94 -2.35 -2.02
CA ASP A 125 7.55 -0.94 -2.08
C ASP A 125 7.39 -0.37 -0.67
N LYS A 126 8.32 0.49 -0.26
CA LYS A 126 8.39 1.05 1.09
C LYS A 126 7.21 1.97 1.44
N ARG A 127 6.44 2.41 0.47
CA ARG A 127 5.24 3.21 0.68
C ARG A 127 4.08 2.40 1.23
N ILE A 128 4.07 1.09 0.95
CA ILE A 128 3.00 0.19 1.41
C ILE A 128 3.13 -0.04 2.92
N ASP A 129 2.08 0.30 3.65
CA ASP A 129 1.99 0.15 5.10
C ASP A 129 1.25 -1.12 5.50
N LYS A 130 0.10 -1.39 4.87
CA LYS A 130 -0.76 -2.53 5.20
C LYS A 130 -1.34 -3.17 3.95
N ILE A 131 -1.41 -4.49 3.96
CA ILE A 131 -2.08 -5.28 2.92
C ILE A 131 -3.09 -6.19 3.60
N SER A 132 -4.32 -6.19 3.11
CA SER A 132 -5.32 -7.23 3.38
C SER A 132 -5.50 -8.04 2.11
N LEU A 133 -5.24 -9.33 2.19
CA LEU A 133 -5.27 -10.27 1.08
C LEU A 133 -6.24 -11.40 1.38
N GLN A 134 -7.23 -11.58 0.52
CA GLN A 134 -8.15 -12.70 0.53
C GLN A 134 -7.86 -13.57 -0.69
N ILE A 135 -7.71 -14.88 -0.47
CA ILE A 135 -7.45 -15.89 -1.52
C ILE A 135 -8.46 -17.01 -1.35
N GLU A 136 -9.18 -17.32 -2.41
CA GLU A 136 -10.26 -18.30 -2.39
C GLU A 136 -10.16 -19.29 -3.55
N LYS A 137 -10.27 -20.59 -3.25
CA LYS A 137 -10.51 -21.66 -4.24
C LYS A 137 -11.98 -21.68 -4.61
N LEU A 138 -12.29 -21.63 -5.90
CA LEU A 138 -13.67 -21.47 -6.36
C LEU A 138 -14.43 -22.79 -6.58
N GLU A 139 -13.72 -23.89 -6.87
CA GLU A 139 -14.35 -25.12 -7.37
C GLU A 139 -14.00 -26.34 -6.52
N ILE A 140 -13.44 -26.16 -5.32
CA ILE A 140 -12.92 -27.27 -4.53
C ILE A 140 -13.99 -28.04 -3.73
N MET A 141 -15.07 -27.37 -3.35
CA MET A 141 -16.15 -27.94 -2.55
C MET A 141 -17.52 -27.64 -3.15
N LYS A 142 -18.39 -28.66 -3.23
CA LYS A 142 -19.73 -28.51 -3.85
C LYS A 142 -20.72 -27.74 -2.99
N ASP A 143 -20.53 -27.76 -1.66
CA ASP A 143 -21.48 -27.21 -0.70
C ASP A 143 -21.22 -25.76 -0.33
N CYS A 144 -20.19 -25.15 -0.92
CA CYS A 144 -19.89 -23.72 -0.73
C CYS A 144 -19.42 -23.08 -2.03
N SER A 145 -19.67 -21.79 -2.17
CA SER A 145 -19.27 -21.02 -3.37
C SER A 145 -17.76 -20.90 -3.53
N SER A 146 -17.04 -20.87 -2.41
CA SER A 146 -15.58 -20.82 -2.36
C SER A 146 -15.10 -21.20 -0.97
N VAL A 147 -13.85 -21.60 -0.85
CA VAL A 147 -13.13 -21.76 0.41
C VAL A 147 -11.79 -21.04 0.33
N GLY A 148 -11.40 -20.40 1.40
CA GLY A 148 -10.17 -19.62 1.35
C GLY A 148 -9.75 -19.03 2.68
N ILE A 149 -8.81 -18.12 2.60
CA ILE A 149 -8.25 -17.41 3.74
C ILE A 149 -8.28 -15.90 3.50
N GLN A 150 -8.27 -15.16 4.58
CA GLN A 150 -7.98 -13.73 4.57
C GLN A 150 -6.89 -13.45 5.59
N ILE A 151 -5.81 -12.82 5.14
CA ILE A 151 -4.70 -12.42 5.98
C ILE A 151 -4.46 -10.93 5.81
N SER A 152 -4.25 -10.23 6.93
CA SER A 152 -3.81 -8.84 6.93
C SER A 152 -2.42 -8.74 7.55
N LYS A 153 -1.49 -8.13 6.81
CA LYS A 153 -0.11 -7.90 7.25
C LYS A 153 0.18 -6.40 7.23
N LYS A 154 0.71 -5.89 8.33
CA LYS A 154 1.03 -4.47 8.49
C LYS A 154 2.52 -4.32 8.78
N ARG A 155 3.13 -3.26 8.24
CA ARG A 155 4.52 -2.90 8.55
C ARG A 155 4.60 -2.47 10.01
N SER A 156 5.52 -3.05 10.78
CA SER A 156 5.83 -2.54 12.12
C SER A 156 6.62 -1.24 12.00
N HIS A 157 6.18 -0.22 12.75
CA HIS A 157 6.88 1.06 12.86
C HIS A 157 7.74 1.12 14.14
N ASP A 158 7.75 0.04 14.93
CA ASP A 158 8.61 -0.06 16.10
C ASP A 158 10.07 -0.13 15.64
N LYS A 159 10.82 0.88 15.97
CA LYS A 159 12.28 0.88 15.80
C LYS A 159 12.84 -0.15 16.78
N LEU A 160 13.38 -1.24 16.25
CA LEU A 160 14.31 -2.09 16.99
C LEU A 160 15.54 -1.29 17.38
#